data_3080a24e8476be606fc7aac967cc3e57
#
_entry.id   3080a24e8476be606fc7aac967cc3e57
#
_cell.length_a   1.000
_cell.length_b   1.000
_cell.length_c   1.000
_cell.angle_alpha   90.00
_cell.angle_beta   90.00
_cell.angle_gamma   90.00
#
_symmetry.space_group_name_H-M   'P 1'
#
loop_
_entity.id
_entity.type
_entity.pdbx_description
1 polymer ?
#
loop_
_entity_poly.entity_id
_entity_poly.type
_entity_poly.pdbx_seq_one_letter_code
_entity_poly.pdbx_strand_id
1 'polypeptide(L)'
;MKRNKEKHHKKNKNFENENHKAKKKYGQNFLNDSNLSDEILDIANINEETEVLEIGPGLGFLTEKLIENSKFLTAFEIDDDLIPFLNKKFENKQNFKLIHQDFMEADLKKFFEDKKNVKVVANIPYYITSPIINKLLEYRENIDEIYLMVQKEVAERIASQPHSKNMSLLTHAVQFYAEAEYLFTVPKEKFDPVPKVDSAFLGIKILKNKKYESQISEEKYFKYLKEAFSNKRKSISNNLSNLGFSKDFVKECLKKVGKTELARAEEFSVQGFIDFIEILEK
;
A
#
# COMPACT_ATOMS: atom_id res chain seq x y z
N MET A 1 -44.74 28.84 28.60
CA MET A 1 -44.39 28.92 27.17
C MET A 1 -43.08 28.15 26.93
N LYS A 2 -43.19 26.90 26.52
CA LYS A 2 -42.03 26.05 26.18
C LYS A 2 -41.83 26.13 24.67
N ARG A 3 -40.70 26.70 24.19
CA ARG A 3 -40.34 26.67 22.79
C ARG A 3 -39.59 25.39 22.48
N ASN A 4 -40.23 24.53 21.69
CA ASN A 4 -39.64 23.39 21.05
C ASN A 4 -38.52 23.86 20.09
N LYS A 5 -37.28 23.41 20.32
CA LYS A 5 -36.23 23.44 19.34
C LYS A 5 -36.29 22.12 18.55
N GLU A 6 -36.98 22.13 17.45
CA GLU A 6 -36.86 21.08 16.43
C GLU A 6 -35.48 21.12 15.83
N LYS A 7 -34.69 20.11 16.11
CA LYS A 7 -33.43 19.83 15.42
C LYS A 7 -33.75 19.31 14.00
N HIS A 8 -33.63 20.15 13.00
CA HIS A 8 -33.60 19.70 11.64
C HIS A 8 -32.30 18.90 11.41
N HIS A 9 -32.39 17.59 11.56
CA HIS A 9 -31.47 16.69 10.89
C HIS A 9 -31.82 16.71 9.40
N LYS A 10 -31.10 17.52 8.62
CA LYS A 10 -31.07 17.33 7.18
C LYS A 10 -30.44 15.96 6.93
N LYS A 11 -31.26 14.96 6.65
CA LYS A 11 -30.82 13.76 5.96
C LYS A 11 -30.26 14.22 4.61
N ASN A 12 -28.94 14.22 4.47
CA ASN A 12 -28.32 14.23 3.15
C ASN A 12 -28.88 13.02 2.42
N LYS A 13 -29.68 13.25 1.40
CA LYS A 13 -30.04 12.22 0.42
C LYS A 13 -28.74 11.94 -0.36
N ASN A 14 -27.95 11.03 0.18
CA ASN A 14 -26.89 10.40 -0.59
C ASN A 14 -27.57 9.73 -1.77
N PHE A 15 -27.03 9.92 -2.96
CA PHE A 15 -27.39 9.15 -4.15
C PHE A 15 -26.95 7.71 -3.89
N GLU A 16 -27.78 6.98 -3.18
CA GLU A 16 -27.63 5.55 -2.97
C GLU A 16 -27.75 4.91 -4.37
N ASN A 17 -26.68 4.26 -4.78
CA ASN A 17 -26.81 3.29 -5.86
C ASN A 17 -27.49 2.07 -5.26
N GLU A 18 -28.82 2.19 -5.02
CA GLU A 18 -29.66 1.20 -4.33
C GLU A 18 -29.56 -0.23 -4.93
N ASN A 19 -28.84 -0.40 -6.04
CA ASN A 19 -28.73 -1.65 -6.79
C ASN A 19 -27.33 -2.22 -6.97
N HIS A 20 -26.23 -1.52 -6.58
CA HIS A 20 -24.90 -2.10 -6.76
C HIS A 20 -24.58 -3.06 -5.62
N LYS A 21 -24.44 -4.36 -5.96
CA LYS A 21 -24.01 -5.40 -5.01
C LYS A 21 -22.50 -5.59 -5.11
N ALA A 22 -21.82 -5.46 -3.97
CA ALA A 22 -20.39 -5.73 -3.90
C ALA A 22 -20.03 -7.10 -4.49
N LYS A 23 -19.09 -7.10 -5.42
CA LYS A 23 -18.67 -8.31 -6.13
C LYS A 23 -17.51 -8.98 -5.39
N LYS A 24 -17.76 -10.19 -4.87
CA LYS A 24 -16.73 -10.96 -4.13
C LYS A 24 -15.47 -11.22 -4.96
N LYS A 25 -15.60 -11.34 -6.29
CA LYS A 25 -14.45 -11.56 -7.19
C LYS A 25 -13.43 -10.42 -7.16
N TYR A 26 -13.87 -9.20 -6.83
CA TYR A 26 -13.02 -8.01 -6.70
C TYR A 26 -12.68 -7.68 -5.24
N GLY A 27 -13.20 -8.44 -4.27
CA GLY A 27 -12.93 -8.20 -2.84
C GLY A 27 -13.43 -6.84 -2.35
N GLN A 28 -14.53 -6.34 -2.93
CA GLN A 28 -15.07 -5.01 -2.66
C GLN A 28 -15.58 -4.89 -1.22
N ASN A 29 -15.08 -3.86 -0.51
CA ASN A 29 -15.59 -3.37 0.77
C ASN A 29 -15.58 -1.84 0.65
N PHE A 30 -16.75 -1.26 0.41
CA PHE A 30 -16.86 0.18 0.18
C PHE A 30 -16.79 0.94 1.49
N LEU A 31 -15.97 1.97 1.52
CA LEU A 31 -15.94 2.91 2.62
C LEU A 31 -17.25 3.70 2.66
N ASN A 32 -17.85 3.85 3.83
CA ASN A 32 -19.13 4.54 4.03
C ASN A 32 -19.04 5.55 5.20
N ASP A 33 -18.01 6.38 5.20
CA ASP A 33 -17.80 7.39 6.23
C ASP A 33 -17.12 8.64 5.64
N SER A 34 -17.88 9.73 5.51
CA SER A 34 -17.37 10.98 4.96
C SER A 34 -16.33 11.66 5.87
N ASN A 35 -16.46 11.52 7.20
CA ASN A 35 -15.50 12.12 8.13
C ASN A 35 -14.13 11.46 8.00
N LEU A 36 -14.12 10.15 7.74
CA LEU A 36 -12.87 9.42 7.50
C LEU A 36 -12.18 9.87 6.20
N SER A 37 -12.96 10.22 5.17
CA SER A 37 -12.37 10.76 3.94
C SER A 37 -11.69 12.11 4.19
N ASP A 38 -12.27 12.98 5.01
CA ASP A 38 -11.66 14.26 5.39
C ASP A 38 -10.34 14.03 6.19
N GLU A 39 -10.35 13.11 7.16
CA GLU A 39 -9.14 12.72 7.92
C GLU A 39 -8.02 12.17 7.01
N ILE A 40 -8.39 11.35 6.02
CA ILE A 40 -7.45 10.82 5.02
C ILE A 40 -6.78 11.96 4.23
N LEU A 41 -7.55 12.95 3.79
CA LEU A 41 -7.02 14.06 3.01
C LEU A 41 -6.06 14.93 3.84
N ASP A 42 -6.44 15.23 5.09
CA ASP A 42 -5.62 16.01 6.01
C ASP A 42 -4.27 15.34 6.26
N ILE A 43 -4.28 14.04 6.57
CA ILE A 43 -3.05 13.26 6.83
C ILE A 43 -2.20 13.16 5.57
N ALA A 44 -2.82 12.90 4.41
CA ALA A 44 -2.12 12.81 3.13
C ALA A 44 -1.68 14.18 2.60
N ASN A 45 -2.06 15.27 3.27
CA ASN A 45 -1.77 16.64 2.86
C ASN A 45 -2.08 16.85 1.37
N ILE A 46 -3.32 16.52 0.98
CA ILE A 46 -3.81 16.71 -0.37
C ILE A 46 -4.25 18.18 -0.54
N ASN A 47 -3.75 18.85 -1.57
CA ASN A 47 -4.05 20.23 -1.86
C ASN A 47 -4.12 20.49 -3.38
N GLU A 48 -4.50 21.72 -3.77
CA GLU A 48 -4.72 22.12 -5.16
C GLU A 48 -3.49 22.00 -6.10
N GLU A 49 -2.31 21.72 -5.58
CA GLU A 49 -1.10 21.44 -6.38
C GLU A 49 -0.83 19.93 -6.51
N THR A 50 -1.54 19.10 -5.76
CA THR A 50 -1.28 17.66 -5.68
C THR A 50 -1.91 16.90 -6.85
N GLU A 51 -1.11 16.16 -7.61
CA GLU A 51 -1.60 15.12 -8.54
C GLU A 51 -1.81 13.81 -7.78
N VAL A 52 -3.01 13.25 -7.90
CA VAL A 52 -3.42 12.05 -7.16
C VAL A 52 -3.73 10.90 -8.11
N LEU A 53 -3.31 9.71 -7.73
CA LEU A 53 -3.70 8.44 -8.31
C LEU A 53 -4.56 7.67 -7.30
N GLU A 54 -5.78 7.32 -7.68
CA GLU A 54 -6.65 6.45 -6.89
C GLU A 54 -6.79 5.07 -7.54
N ILE A 55 -6.78 4.02 -6.74
CA ILE A 55 -6.96 2.63 -7.21
C ILE A 55 -8.24 2.09 -6.60
N GLY A 56 -9.23 1.80 -7.46
CA GLY A 56 -10.54 1.30 -7.03
C GLY A 56 -11.38 2.37 -6.34
N PRO A 57 -11.88 3.39 -7.05
CA PRO A 57 -12.73 4.45 -6.48
C PRO A 57 -14.04 3.91 -5.88
N GLY A 58 -14.49 2.73 -6.30
CA GLY A 58 -15.70 2.09 -5.81
C GLY A 58 -16.94 2.98 -6.01
N LEU A 59 -17.63 3.32 -4.92
CA LEU A 59 -18.80 4.22 -4.97
C LEU A 59 -18.41 5.71 -4.99
N GLY A 60 -17.12 6.02 -5.01
CA GLY A 60 -16.64 7.39 -5.18
C GLY A 60 -16.74 8.27 -3.93
N PHE A 61 -16.74 7.70 -2.72
CA PHE A 61 -16.74 8.50 -1.48
C PHE A 61 -15.41 9.24 -1.28
N LEU A 62 -14.30 8.51 -1.39
CA LEU A 62 -12.98 9.11 -1.29
C LEU A 62 -12.69 9.96 -2.54
N THR A 63 -13.06 9.47 -3.72
CA THR A 63 -12.91 10.15 -5.02
C THR A 63 -13.47 11.57 -5.00
N GLU A 64 -14.67 11.76 -4.43
CA GLU A 64 -15.33 13.08 -4.36
C GLU A 64 -14.46 14.09 -3.61
N LYS A 65 -13.94 13.70 -2.46
CA LYS A 65 -13.05 14.52 -1.64
C LYS A 65 -11.70 14.79 -2.32
N LEU A 66 -11.14 13.76 -2.95
CA LEU A 66 -9.89 13.91 -3.70
C LEU A 66 -10.04 14.88 -4.87
N ILE A 67 -11.16 14.83 -5.63
CA ILE A 67 -11.44 15.78 -6.71
C ILE A 67 -11.54 17.22 -6.20
N GLU A 68 -12.21 17.43 -5.05
CA GLU A 68 -12.45 18.76 -4.49
C GLU A 68 -11.18 19.44 -3.98
N ASN A 69 -10.15 18.65 -3.61
CA ASN A 69 -8.97 19.15 -2.94
C ASN A 69 -7.67 18.97 -3.73
N SER A 70 -7.66 18.21 -4.84
CA SER A 70 -6.45 17.97 -5.61
C SER A 70 -6.40 18.77 -6.91
N LYS A 71 -5.19 18.98 -7.44
CA LYS A 71 -4.97 19.54 -8.77
C LYS A 71 -5.62 18.70 -9.85
N PHE A 72 -5.38 17.40 -9.80
CA PHE A 72 -5.91 16.44 -10.75
C PHE A 72 -5.95 15.04 -10.13
N LEU A 73 -7.06 14.34 -10.31
CA LEU A 73 -7.24 12.96 -9.89
C LEU A 73 -7.36 12.02 -11.10
N THR A 74 -6.53 10.99 -11.14
CA THR A 74 -6.73 9.86 -12.05
C THR A 74 -7.12 8.63 -11.23
N ALA A 75 -8.24 7.98 -11.58
CA ALA A 75 -8.71 6.78 -10.91
C ALA A 75 -8.78 5.58 -11.87
N PHE A 76 -8.31 4.42 -11.41
CA PHE A 76 -8.44 3.14 -12.12
C PHE A 76 -9.53 2.31 -11.48
N GLU A 77 -10.54 1.88 -12.27
CA GLU A 77 -11.62 1.01 -11.85
C GLU A 77 -11.75 -0.18 -12.79
N ILE A 78 -11.87 -1.37 -12.21
CA ILE A 78 -12.00 -2.63 -12.95
C ILE A 78 -13.46 -3.07 -13.12
N ASP A 79 -14.37 -2.56 -12.28
CA ASP A 79 -15.76 -3.00 -12.24
C ASP A 79 -16.62 -2.28 -13.30
N ASP A 80 -16.99 -3.00 -14.35
CA ASP A 80 -17.85 -2.52 -15.45
C ASP A 80 -19.13 -1.81 -14.96
N ASP A 81 -19.72 -2.29 -13.86
CA ASP A 81 -20.98 -1.75 -13.35
C ASP A 81 -20.81 -0.40 -12.66
N LEU A 82 -19.60 -0.10 -12.15
CA LEU A 82 -19.29 1.17 -11.50
C LEU A 82 -18.92 2.28 -12.49
N ILE A 83 -18.42 1.94 -13.68
CA ILE A 83 -17.97 2.92 -14.67
C ILE A 83 -19.06 3.90 -15.09
N PRO A 84 -20.29 3.46 -15.51
CA PRO A 84 -21.36 4.40 -15.86
C PRO A 84 -21.79 5.29 -14.69
N PHE A 85 -21.81 4.72 -13.48
CA PHE A 85 -22.17 5.45 -12.27
C PHE A 85 -21.15 6.55 -11.96
N LEU A 86 -19.83 6.23 -11.94
CA LEU A 86 -18.77 7.19 -11.65
C LEU A 86 -18.68 8.28 -12.73
N ASN A 87 -18.82 7.91 -14.01
CA ASN A 87 -18.85 8.87 -15.10
C ASN A 87 -19.98 9.87 -14.94
N LYS A 88 -21.19 9.41 -14.58
CA LYS A 88 -22.34 10.28 -14.34
C LYS A 88 -22.15 11.13 -13.09
N LYS A 89 -21.66 10.53 -11.99
CA LYS A 89 -21.43 11.24 -10.71
C LYS A 89 -20.47 12.40 -10.87
N PHE A 90 -19.42 12.23 -11.67
CA PHE A 90 -18.33 13.19 -11.84
C PHE A 90 -18.26 13.84 -13.23
N GLU A 91 -19.36 13.80 -14.03
CA GLU A 91 -19.40 14.29 -15.42
C GLU A 91 -18.94 15.73 -15.62
N ASN A 92 -19.16 16.59 -14.59
CA ASN A 92 -18.82 18.02 -14.63
C ASN A 92 -17.45 18.36 -14.01
N LYS A 93 -16.67 17.39 -13.58
CA LYS A 93 -15.38 17.57 -12.93
C LYS A 93 -14.25 17.54 -13.97
N GLN A 94 -13.67 18.70 -14.28
CA GLN A 94 -12.61 18.82 -15.31
C GLN A 94 -11.24 18.31 -14.84
N ASN A 95 -11.03 18.24 -13.53
CA ASN A 95 -9.81 17.74 -12.90
C ASN A 95 -9.89 16.26 -12.52
N PHE A 96 -10.75 15.48 -13.18
CA PHE A 96 -10.93 14.06 -12.94
C PHE A 96 -10.81 13.24 -14.22
N LYS A 97 -10.10 12.10 -14.13
CA LYS A 97 -10.03 11.12 -15.21
C LYS A 97 -10.27 9.73 -14.65
N LEU A 98 -11.34 9.08 -15.11
CA LEU A 98 -11.60 7.67 -14.84
C LEU A 98 -11.01 6.80 -15.95
N ILE A 99 -10.26 5.77 -15.58
CA ILE A 99 -9.70 4.78 -16.50
C ILE A 99 -10.33 3.44 -16.16
N HIS A 100 -11.10 2.90 -17.12
CA HIS A 100 -11.68 1.57 -17.00
C HIS A 100 -10.62 0.52 -17.34
N GLN A 101 -9.91 0.03 -16.32
CA GLN A 101 -8.84 -0.95 -16.49
C GLN A 101 -8.48 -1.60 -15.16
N ASP A 102 -8.05 -2.86 -15.20
CA ASP A 102 -7.34 -3.47 -14.06
C ASP A 102 -6.01 -2.73 -13.83
N PHE A 103 -5.86 -2.17 -12.62
CA PHE A 103 -4.62 -1.49 -12.24
C PHE A 103 -3.39 -2.41 -12.40
N MET A 104 -3.54 -3.72 -12.15
CA MET A 104 -2.43 -4.66 -12.28
C MET A 104 -1.98 -4.86 -13.73
N GLU A 105 -2.87 -4.65 -14.71
CA GLU A 105 -2.58 -4.75 -16.14
C GLU A 105 -2.27 -3.39 -16.78
N ALA A 106 -2.41 -2.28 -16.05
CA ALA A 106 -2.21 -0.94 -16.58
C ALA A 106 -0.74 -0.70 -16.95
N ASP A 107 -0.54 -0.03 -18.10
CA ASP A 107 0.76 0.52 -18.51
C ASP A 107 1.07 1.80 -17.71
N LEU A 108 1.64 1.62 -16.53
CA LEU A 108 2.00 2.74 -15.67
C LEU A 108 3.20 3.54 -16.20
N LYS A 109 4.02 2.99 -17.08
CA LYS A 109 5.10 3.73 -17.72
C LYS A 109 4.52 4.91 -18.52
N LYS A 110 3.50 4.62 -19.34
CA LYS A 110 2.78 5.66 -20.08
C LYS A 110 2.05 6.64 -19.17
N PHE A 111 1.47 6.14 -18.07
CA PHE A 111 0.78 7.00 -17.10
C PHE A 111 1.73 8.00 -16.42
N PHE A 112 2.94 7.55 -16.07
CA PHE A 112 3.93 8.35 -15.36
C PHE A 112 4.90 9.13 -16.26
N GLU A 113 4.78 9.04 -17.58
CA GLU A 113 5.73 9.64 -18.54
C GLU A 113 6.00 11.13 -18.24
N ASP A 114 4.94 11.90 -17.99
CA ASP A 114 4.99 13.34 -17.72
C ASP A 114 4.70 13.69 -16.26
N LYS A 115 4.66 12.71 -15.35
CA LYS A 115 4.23 12.91 -13.96
C LYS A 115 5.36 12.70 -12.98
N LYS A 116 5.43 13.60 -12.00
CA LYS A 116 6.35 13.52 -10.85
C LYS A 116 5.62 13.89 -9.58
N ASN A 117 6.13 13.39 -8.45
CA ASN A 117 5.59 13.68 -7.12
C ASN A 117 4.09 13.37 -6.98
N VAL A 118 3.64 12.31 -7.65
CA VAL A 118 2.25 11.85 -7.54
C VAL A 118 2.03 11.24 -6.17
N LYS A 119 0.92 11.58 -5.53
CA LYS A 119 0.46 10.87 -4.33
C LYS A 119 -0.55 9.79 -4.72
N VAL A 120 -0.38 8.61 -4.16
CA VAL A 120 -1.33 7.50 -4.33
C VAL A 120 -2.21 7.43 -3.10
N VAL A 121 -3.54 7.49 -3.27
CA VAL A 121 -4.49 7.37 -2.15
C VAL A 121 -5.56 6.36 -2.55
N ALA A 122 -5.72 5.25 -1.80
CA ALA A 122 -6.64 4.20 -2.21
C ALA A 122 -7.15 3.33 -1.06
N ASN A 123 -8.41 2.87 -1.20
CA ASN A 123 -8.96 1.77 -0.43
C ASN A 123 -8.90 0.49 -1.27
N ILE A 124 -7.83 -0.28 -1.15
CA ILE A 124 -7.54 -1.41 -2.04
C ILE A 124 -8.08 -2.74 -1.54
N PRO A 125 -8.42 -3.68 -2.45
CA PRO A 125 -8.79 -5.04 -2.05
C PRO A 125 -7.64 -5.76 -1.35
N TYR A 126 -7.93 -6.41 -0.22
CA TYR A 126 -6.90 -7.00 0.65
C TYR A 126 -6.07 -8.09 -0.03
N TYR A 127 -6.67 -8.89 -0.93
CA TYR A 127 -5.99 -10.02 -1.57
C TYR A 127 -4.89 -9.61 -2.56
N ILE A 128 -4.89 -8.35 -3.02
CA ILE A 128 -3.88 -7.80 -3.95
C ILE A 128 -3.02 -6.69 -3.35
N THR A 129 -3.05 -6.49 -2.03
CA THR A 129 -2.24 -5.47 -1.34
C THR A 129 -0.76 -5.56 -1.71
N SER A 130 -0.14 -6.75 -1.60
CA SER A 130 1.28 -6.92 -1.91
C SER A 130 1.62 -6.69 -3.38
N PRO A 131 0.89 -7.24 -4.36
CA PRO A 131 1.08 -6.92 -5.78
C PRO A 131 0.99 -5.43 -6.09
N ILE A 132 -0.03 -4.72 -5.55
CA ILE A 132 -0.20 -3.28 -5.77
C ILE A 132 0.99 -2.50 -5.21
N ILE A 133 1.39 -2.74 -3.97
CA ILE A 133 2.54 -2.04 -3.37
C ILE A 133 3.81 -2.29 -4.18
N ASN A 134 4.10 -3.54 -4.56
CA ASN A 134 5.27 -3.85 -5.37
C ASN A 134 5.24 -3.11 -6.72
N LYS A 135 4.09 -3.10 -7.41
CA LYS A 135 3.93 -2.38 -8.68
C LYS A 135 4.14 -0.86 -8.51
N LEU A 136 3.64 -0.27 -7.43
CA LEU A 136 3.86 1.15 -7.13
C LEU A 136 5.35 1.45 -6.86
N LEU A 137 6.05 0.58 -6.14
CA LEU A 137 7.49 0.73 -5.86
C LEU A 137 8.36 0.67 -7.13
N GLU A 138 7.91 0.01 -8.20
CA GLU A 138 8.60 0.04 -9.50
C GLU A 138 8.62 1.45 -10.11
N TYR A 139 7.61 2.29 -9.76
CA TYR A 139 7.48 3.69 -10.22
C TYR A 139 7.80 4.72 -9.13
N ARG A 140 8.58 4.35 -8.12
CA ARG A 140 8.96 5.21 -6.99
C ARG A 140 9.60 6.55 -7.38
N GLU A 141 10.25 6.61 -8.54
CA GLU A 141 10.84 7.87 -9.04
C GLU A 141 9.78 8.91 -9.45
N ASN A 142 8.53 8.48 -9.64
CA ASN A 142 7.40 9.32 -10.03
C ASN A 142 6.42 9.57 -8.88
N ILE A 143 6.51 8.75 -7.83
CA ILE A 143 5.63 8.77 -6.66
C ILE A 143 6.36 9.44 -5.49
N ASP A 144 5.64 10.24 -4.74
CA ASP A 144 6.16 10.88 -3.52
C ASP A 144 5.71 10.13 -2.27
N GLU A 145 4.41 9.88 -2.18
CA GLU A 145 3.80 9.22 -1.03
C GLU A 145 2.68 8.28 -1.50
N ILE A 146 2.48 7.20 -0.74
CA ILE A 146 1.44 6.21 -0.97
C ILE A 146 0.66 6.03 0.32
N TYR A 147 -0.65 6.22 0.25
CA TYR A 147 -1.58 6.10 1.36
C TYR A 147 -2.61 5.03 1.03
N LEU A 148 -2.61 3.94 1.77
CA LEU A 148 -3.45 2.78 1.47
C LEU A 148 -4.26 2.34 2.68
N MET A 149 -5.54 2.08 2.45
CA MET A 149 -6.36 1.30 3.35
C MET A 149 -6.07 -0.18 3.12
N VAL A 150 -5.51 -0.86 4.13
CA VAL A 150 -5.14 -2.28 4.07
C VAL A 150 -5.62 -3.01 5.32
N GLN A 151 -5.51 -4.34 5.37
CA GLN A 151 -5.77 -5.07 6.62
C GLN A 151 -4.82 -4.59 7.73
N LYS A 152 -5.35 -4.45 8.94
CA LYS A 152 -4.59 -3.99 10.12
C LYS A 152 -3.28 -4.75 10.31
N GLU A 153 -3.33 -6.09 10.26
CA GLU A 153 -2.13 -6.93 10.39
C GLU A 153 -1.07 -6.64 9.32
N VAL A 154 -1.52 -6.32 8.09
CA VAL A 154 -0.60 -6.00 6.97
C VAL A 154 0.07 -4.66 7.20
N ALA A 155 -0.69 -3.64 7.64
CA ALA A 155 -0.13 -2.33 7.99
C ALA A 155 0.88 -2.43 9.15
N GLU A 156 0.52 -3.12 10.24
CA GLU A 156 1.40 -3.37 11.39
C GLU A 156 2.71 -4.05 10.96
N ARG A 157 2.62 -5.00 10.02
CA ARG A 157 3.78 -5.72 9.51
C ARG A 157 4.68 -4.84 8.65
N ILE A 158 4.11 -4.04 7.75
CA ILE A 158 4.88 -3.14 6.86
C ILE A 158 5.55 -2.02 7.65
N ALA A 159 4.85 -1.44 8.64
CA ALA A 159 5.36 -0.39 9.52
C ALA A 159 6.18 -0.91 10.70
N SER A 160 6.41 -2.23 10.79
CA SER A 160 7.14 -2.82 11.92
C SER A 160 8.57 -2.29 11.99
N GLN A 161 9.04 -2.08 13.24
CA GLN A 161 10.41 -1.67 13.48
C GLN A 161 11.41 -2.80 13.14
N PRO A 162 12.64 -2.47 12.75
CA PRO A 162 13.71 -3.46 12.59
C PRO A 162 13.83 -4.34 13.83
N HIS A 163 14.16 -5.61 13.65
CA HIS A 163 14.24 -6.65 14.69
C HIS A 163 12.90 -7.16 15.25
N SER A 164 11.76 -6.72 14.74
CA SER A 164 10.50 -7.39 15.04
C SER A 164 10.42 -8.73 14.29
N LYS A 165 9.85 -9.77 14.91
CA LYS A 165 9.61 -11.07 14.27
C LYS A 165 8.59 -11.00 13.12
N ASN A 166 8.13 -9.80 12.79
CA ASN A 166 7.11 -9.55 11.79
C ASN A 166 7.66 -9.14 10.42
N MET A 167 9.00 -9.11 10.25
CA MET A 167 9.61 -8.82 8.96
C MET A 167 9.14 -9.81 7.87
N SER A 168 8.87 -9.31 6.70
CA SER A 168 8.42 -10.10 5.56
C SER A 168 9.10 -9.61 4.28
N LEU A 169 8.98 -10.38 3.20
CA LEU A 169 9.48 -9.93 1.90
C LEU A 169 8.92 -8.55 1.52
N LEU A 170 7.63 -8.32 1.72
CA LEU A 170 7.00 -7.02 1.46
C LEU A 170 7.52 -5.92 2.39
N THR A 171 7.72 -6.21 3.67
CA THR A 171 8.30 -5.26 4.64
C THR A 171 9.69 -4.81 4.18
N HIS A 172 10.54 -5.75 3.80
CA HIS A 172 11.87 -5.44 3.25
C HIS A 172 11.77 -4.62 1.96
N ALA A 173 10.86 -4.98 1.04
CA ALA A 173 10.68 -4.26 -0.21
C ALA A 173 10.28 -2.79 0.04
N VAL A 174 9.31 -2.56 0.93
CA VAL A 174 8.89 -1.19 1.29
C VAL A 174 10.01 -0.44 2.00
N GLN A 175 10.58 -1.01 3.07
CA GLN A 175 11.57 -0.31 3.90
C GLN A 175 12.92 -0.11 3.22
N PHE A 176 13.20 -0.82 2.13
CA PHE A 176 14.37 -0.59 1.30
C PHE A 176 14.28 0.75 0.55
N TYR A 177 13.09 1.15 0.09
CA TYR A 177 12.86 2.33 -0.72
C TYR A 177 12.12 3.46 -0.02
N ALA A 178 11.51 3.19 1.14
CA ALA A 178 10.57 4.09 1.76
C ALA A 178 10.60 4.03 3.29
N GLU A 179 9.98 5.00 3.91
CA GLU A 179 9.55 4.95 5.31
C GLU A 179 8.07 4.59 5.34
N ALA A 180 7.70 3.67 6.23
CA ALA A 180 6.33 3.23 6.38
C ALA A 180 5.82 3.54 7.79
N GLU A 181 4.61 4.07 7.87
CA GLU A 181 3.97 4.47 9.11
C GLU A 181 2.55 3.89 9.20
N TYR A 182 2.25 3.29 10.36
CA TYR A 182 0.88 2.92 10.73
C TYR A 182 0.18 4.17 11.26
N LEU A 183 -0.72 4.74 10.48
CA LEU A 183 -1.32 6.03 10.81
C LEU A 183 -2.47 5.86 11.81
N PHE A 184 -3.48 5.08 11.48
CA PHE A 184 -4.60 4.78 12.37
C PHE A 184 -5.36 3.51 12.00
N THR A 185 -6.13 2.98 12.96
CA THR A 185 -7.04 1.83 12.75
C THR A 185 -8.39 2.31 12.22
N VAL A 186 -8.92 1.59 11.23
CA VAL A 186 -10.29 1.79 10.73
C VAL A 186 -11.13 0.57 11.10
N PRO A 187 -12.13 0.73 11.98
CA PRO A 187 -13.02 -0.36 12.35
C PRO A 187 -13.74 -0.94 11.14
N LYS A 188 -13.89 -2.25 11.10
CA LYS A 188 -14.52 -2.95 9.99
C LYS A 188 -15.96 -2.51 9.72
N GLU A 189 -16.66 -1.98 10.73
CA GLU A 189 -18.03 -1.47 10.64
C GLU A 189 -18.16 -0.22 9.76
N LYS A 190 -17.03 0.42 9.40
CA LYS A 190 -16.98 1.55 8.47
C LYS A 190 -17.11 1.15 6.99
N PHE A 191 -17.19 -0.14 6.71
CA PHE A 191 -17.26 -0.69 5.37
C PHE A 191 -18.57 -1.44 5.11
N ASP A 192 -19.01 -1.41 3.86
CA ASP A 192 -20.13 -2.23 3.36
C ASP A 192 -19.72 -2.95 2.06
N PRO A 193 -19.77 -4.29 2.03
CA PRO A 193 -20.03 -5.22 3.13
C PRO A 193 -18.92 -5.18 4.20
N VAL A 194 -19.30 -5.50 5.44
CA VAL A 194 -18.36 -5.52 6.58
C VAL A 194 -17.31 -6.61 6.37
N PRO A 195 -16.01 -6.28 6.34
CA PRO A 195 -14.94 -7.27 6.23
C PRO A 195 -14.77 -8.08 7.52
N LYS A 196 -13.98 -9.15 7.45
CA LYS A 196 -13.75 -10.04 8.61
C LYS A 196 -12.86 -9.42 9.69
N VAL A 197 -12.00 -8.49 9.32
CA VAL A 197 -10.97 -7.87 10.18
C VAL A 197 -10.98 -6.36 10.02
N ASP A 198 -10.47 -5.65 11.02
CA ASP A 198 -10.25 -4.22 10.93
C ASP A 198 -9.23 -3.89 9.83
N SER A 199 -9.36 -2.69 9.30
CA SER A 199 -8.39 -2.08 8.41
C SER A 199 -7.46 -1.14 9.17
N ALA A 200 -6.41 -0.71 8.50
CA ALA A 200 -5.62 0.41 8.94
C ALA A 200 -5.24 1.28 7.74
N PHE A 201 -5.07 2.55 8.01
CA PHE A 201 -4.51 3.48 7.06
C PHE A 201 -2.99 3.47 7.20
N LEU A 202 -2.31 3.15 6.11
CA LEU A 202 -0.86 2.98 6.02
C LEU A 202 -0.29 4.10 5.14
N GLY A 203 0.67 4.84 5.67
CA GLY A 203 1.49 5.80 4.93
C GLY A 203 2.82 5.18 4.53
N ILE A 204 3.23 5.39 3.28
CA ILE A 204 4.53 4.98 2.73
C ILE A 204 5.14 6.19 2.03
N LYS A 205 6.18 6.76 2.62
CA LYS A 205 6.90 7.91 2.06
C LYS A 205 8.13 7.45 1.31
N ILE A 206 8.17 7.71 0.01
CA ILE A 206 9.29 7.30 -0.85
C ILE A 206 10.52 8.14 -0.54
N LEU A 207 11.66 7.49 -0.35
CA LEU A 207 12.92 8.15 -0.08
C LEU A 207 13.56 8.63 -1.40
N LYS A 208 13.88 9.91 -1.48
CA LYS A 208 14.54 10.51 -2.66
C LYS A 208 16.02 10.10 -2.76
N ASN A 209 16.63 9.74 -1.65
CA ASN A 209 18.01 9.29 -1.56
C ASN A 209 18.06 7.86 -1.03
N LYS A 210 19.10 7.12 -1.43
CA LYS A 210 19.34 5.78 -0.87
C LYS A 210 19.53 5.88 0.65
N LYS A 211 18.73 5.13 1.39
CA LYS A 211 18.80 5.05 2.85
C LYS A 211 19.98 4.21 3.32
N TYR A 212 20.38 3.25 2.51
CA TYR A 212 21.38 2.26 2.86
C TYR A 212 22.60 2.40 1.95
N GLU A 213 23.77 2.62 2.55
CA GLU A 213 25.04 2.49 1.86
C GLU A 213 25.38 1.01 1.73
N SER A 214 25.63 0.53 0.51
CA SER A 214 25.91 -0.87 0.26
C SER A 214 26.74 -1.04 -1.01
N GLN A 215 27.68 -2.00 -0.99
CA GLN A 215 28.40 -2.49 -2.17
C GLN A 215 27.54 -3.49 -2.98
N ILE A 216 26.43 -3.95 -2.41
CA ILE A 216 25.52 -4.89 -3.03
C ILE A 216 24.54 -4.15 -3.96
N SER A 217 24.42 -4.62 -5.20
CA SER A 217 23.41 -4.09 -6.09
C SER A 217 22.00 -4.42 -5.61
N GLU A 218 21.04 -3.53 -5.94
CA GLU A 218 19.62 -3.72 -5.64
C GLU A 218 19.11 -5.09 -6.14
N GLU A 219 19.47 -5.44 -7.39
CA GLU A 219 19.10 -6.73 -8.00
C GLU A 219 19.60 -7.91 -7.14
N LYS A 220 20.85 -7.86 -6.69
CA LYS A 220 21.45 -8.90 -5.84
C LYS A 220 20.75 -8.97 -4.49
N TYR A 221 20.48 -7.81 -3.85
CA TYR A 221 19.73 -7.76 -2.60
C TYR A 221 18.39 -8.49 -2.70
N PHE A 222 17.57 -8.15 -3.69
CA PHE A 222 16.25 -8.77 -3.86
C PHE A 222 16.32 -10.23 -4.29
N LYS A 223 17.33 -10.63 -5.03
CA LYS A 223 17.59 -12.05 -5.36
C LYS A 223 17.81 -12.88 -4.09
N TYR A 224 18.70 -12.43 -3.21
CA TYR A 224 18.98 -13.13 -1.95
C TYR A 224 17.78 -13.08 -1.00
N LEU A 225 17.12 -11.94 -0.93
CA LEU A 225 15.95 -11.74 -0.08
C LEU A 225 14.83 -12.72 -0.48
N LYS A 226 14.52 -12.82 -1.77
CA LYS A 226 13.50 -13.75 -2.28
C LYS A 226 13.82 -15.19 -1.91
N GLU A 227 15.08 -15.58 -2.04
CA GLU A 227 15.50 -16.94 -1.68
C GLU A 227 15.47 -17.16 -0.16
N ALA A 228 15.93 -16.20 0.62
CA ALA A 228 15.90 -16.28 2.09
C ALA A 228 14.46 -16.47 2.62
N PHE A 229 13.47 -15.88 1.97
CA PHE A 229 12.04 -16.01 2.31
C PHE A 229 11.31 -17.15 1.56
N SER A 230 11.99 -17.94 0.72
CA SER A 230 11.37 -19.00 -0.09
C SER A 230 10.64 -20.06 0.77
N ASN A 231 11.14 -20.34 1.96
CA ASN A 231 10.48 -21.20 2.94
C ASN A 231 10.60 -20.61 4.36
N LYS A 232 9.52 -19.95 4.80
CA LYS A 232 9.46 -19.27 6.12
C LYS A 232 9.77 -20.16 7.33
N ARG A 233 9.54 -21.46 7.24
CA ARG A 233 9.80 -22.40 8.36
C ARG A 233 11.23 -22.90 8.42
N LYS A 234 12.03 -22.67 7.38
CA LYS A 234 13.44 -23.06 7.32
C LYS A 234 14.37 -21.93 7.73
N SER A 235 15.56 -22.28 8.22
CA SER A 235 16.64 -21.31 8.45
C SER A 235 17.16 -20.73 7.13
N ILE A 236 17.76 -19.54 7.19
CA ILE A 236 18.43 -18.90 6.05
C ILE A 236 19.47 -19.84 5.41
N SER A 237 20.25 -20.58 6.22
CA SER A 237 21.26 -21.52 5.69
C SER A 237 20.65 -22.63 4.82
N ASN A 238 19.42 -23.06 5.14
CA ASN A 238 18.71 -24.02 4.29
C ASN A 238 18.16 -23.41 3.01
N ASN A 239 17.65 -22.18 3.08
CA ASN A 239 17.07 -21.50 1.92
C ASN A 239 18.16 -21.08 0.92
N LEU A 240 19.25 -20.45 1.40
CA LEU A 240 20.31 -19.99 0.52
C LEU A 240 21.15 -21.11 -0.10
N SER A 241 21.05 -22.36 0.39
CA SER A 241 21.69 -23.50 -0.28
C SER A 241 21.20 -23.70 -1.72
N ASN A 242 20.00 -23.25 -2.06
CA ASN A 242 19.48 -23.26 -3.42
C ASN A 242 20.25 -22.30 -4.37
N LEU A 243 20.99 -21.35 -3.84
CA LEU A 243 21.86 -20.46 -4.59
C LEU A 243 23.31 -20.99 -4.70
N GLY A 244 23.56 -22.22 -4.25
CA GLY A 244 24.87 -22.88 -4.35
C GLY A 244 25.79 -22.70 -3.13
N PHE A 245 25.35 -21.98 -2.08
CA PHE A 245 26.15 -21.85 -0.86
C PHE A 245 26.11 -23.11 -0.01
N SER A 246 27.24 -23.51 0.56
CA SER A 246 27.24 -24.57 1.56
C SER A 246 26.56 -24.07 2.85
N LYS A 247 25.79 -24.94 3.52
CA LYS A 247 25.09 -24.56 4.74
C LYS A 247 26.04 -24.12 5.84
N ASP A 248 27.19 -24.74 5.94
CA ASP A 248 28.17 -24.43 7.00
C ASP A 248 28.82 -23.07 6.74
N PHE A 249 29.13 -22.73 5.50
CA PHE A 249 29.59 -21.37 5.14
C PHE A 249 28.54 -20.31 5.49
N VAL A 250 27.28 -20.53 5.17
CA VAL A 250 26.20 -19.58 5.52
C VAL A 250 26.06 -19.42 7.03
N LYS A 251 26.19 -20.51 7.81
CA LYS A 251 26.17 -20.45 9.28
C LYS A 251 27.34 -19.64 9.86
N GLU A 252 28.54 -19.75 9.28
CA GLU A 252 29.69 -18.93 9.66
C GLU A 252 29.44 -17.44 9.38
N CYS A 253 28.85 -17.13 8.21
CA CYS A 253 28.45 -15.75 7.87
C CYS A 253 27.38 -15.21 8.83
N LEU A 254 26.41 -16.03 9.24
CA LEU A 254 25.40 -15.66 10.24
C LEU A 254 26.03 -15.29 11.57
N LYS A 255 27.03 -16.05 12.05
CA LYS A 255 27.76 -15.76 13.30
C LYS A 255 28.49 -14.41 13.21
N LYS A 256 29.07 -14.07 12.07
CA LYS A 256 29.78 -12.80 11.87
C LYS A 256 28.87 -11.58 11.98
N VAL A 257 27.56 -11.72 11.67
CA VAL A 257 26.55 -10.68 11.87
C VAL A 257 25.77 -10.81 13.18
N GLY A 258 26.29 -11.60 14.13
CA GLY A 258 25.67 -11.77 15.46
C GLY A 258 24.37 -12.57 15.46
N LYS A 259 24.13 -13.41 14.44
CA LYS A 259 22.95 -14.26 14.35
C LYS A 259 23.26 -15.69 14.70
N THR A 260 22.23 -16.45 15.10
CA THR A 260 22.35 -17.87 15.34
C THR A 260 22.40 -18.67 14.02
N GLU A 261 22.94 -19.88 14.05
CA GLU A 261 22.96 -20.79 12.87
C GLU A 261 21.58 -21.16 12.36
N LEU A 262 20.55 -21.03 13.20
CA LEU A 262 19.16 -21.35 12.90
C LEU A 262 18.35 -20.10 12.51
N ALA A 263 18.99 -18.94 12.41
CA ALA A 263 18.32 -17.68 12.09
C ALA A 263 17.48 -17.78 10.84
N ARG A 264 16.32 -17.11 10.87
CA ARG A 264 15.39 -16.99 9.76
C ARG A 264 15.44 -15.60 9.15
N ALA A 265 14.97 -15.48 7.91
CA ALA A 265 14.95 -14.20 7.20
C ALA A 265 14.17 -13.11 7.94
N GLU A 266 13.10 -13.46 8.64
CA GLU A 266 12.26 -12.54 9.44
C GLU A 266 12.99 -11.88 10.62
N GLU A 267 14.16 -12.36 11.00
CA GLU A 267 14.96 -11.81 12.10
C GLU A 267 15.88 -10.68 11.67
N PHE A 268 15.94 -10.37 10.38
CA PHE A 268 16.82 -9.34 9.84
C PHE A 268 16.06 -8.03 9.58
N SER A 269 16.70 -6.92 9.92
CA SER A 269 16.37 -5.62 9.35
C SER A 269 16.91 -5.52 7.93
N VAL A 270 16.51 -4.50 7.18
CA VAL A 270 17.06 -4.24 5.83
C VAL A 270 18.59 -4.10 5.90
N GLN A 271 19.12 -3.24 6.81
CA GLN A 271 20.57 -3.06 6.97
C GLN A 271 21.25 -4.35 7.39
N GLY A 272 20.70 -5.05 8.39
CA GLY A 272 21.31 -6.32 8.86
C GLY A 272 21.35 -7.39 7.75
N PHE A 273 20.37 -7.39 6.84
CA PHE A 273 20.38 -8.30 5.70
C PHE A 273 21.40 -7.89 4.63
N ILE A 274 21.60 -6.58 4.41
CA ILE A 274 22.67 -6.05 3.56
C ILE A 274 24.03 -6.49 4.11
N ASP A 275 24.31 -6.23 5.40
CA ASP A 275 25.57 -6.57 6.06
C ASP A 275 25.86 -8.08 5.95
N PHE A 276 24.80 -8.90 6.09
CA PHE A 276 24.91 -10.34 5.93
C PHE A 276 25.29 -10.75 4.49
N ILE A 277 24.64 -10.15 3.48
CA ILE A 277 24.97 -10.46 2.06
C ILE A 277 26.40 -10.02 1.74
N GLU A 278 26.84 -8.86 2.24
CA GLU A 278 28.21 -8.38 2.01
C GLU A 278 29.27 -9.34 2.57
N ILE A 279 28.97 -10.01 3.68
CA ILE A 279 29.86 -11.05 4.24
C ILE A 279 29.77 -12.34 3.41
N LEU A 280 28.59 -12.66 2.91
CA LEU A 280 28.35 -13.88 2.12
C LEU A 280 29.08 -13.84 0.76
N GLU A 281 29.33 -12.62 0.23
CA GLU A 281 29.95 -12.38 -1.08
C GLU A 281 31.47 -12.20 -1.02
N LYS A 282 32.05 -12.11 0.18
CA LYS A 282 33.52 -12.06 0.40
C LYS A 282 34.11 -13.43 0.45
#